data_c117e9359fd00cca5a1c9f3bd3c5e2ec
#
_entry.id   c117e9359fd00cca5a1c9f3bd3c5e2ec
#
_cell.length_a   1.000
_cell.length_b   1.000
_cell.length_c   1.000
_cell.angle_alpha   90.00
_cell.angle_beta   90.00
_cell.angle_gamma   90.00
#
_symmetry.space_group_name_H-M   'P 1'
#
loop_
_entity.id
_entity.type
_entity.pdbx_description
1 polymer ?
#
loop_
_entity_poly.entity_id
_entity_poly.type
_entity_poly.pdbx_seq_one_letter_code
_entity_poly.pdbx_strand_id
1 'polypeptide(L)'
;MISDDMITKELPAIPVSAGAMIFDGKGRLLILKPTYKSGWTIPGGVMEADGETPWQACRREVLEECGIDVRAGRLACTDFRPARPDRPGGIRYLFDCGQAEDAALAAITLQPEEIAEYRLASLDTALTLLRPAVRRRVRAGTRRRRFVYLENGRRAPAIG
;
A
#
# COMPACT_ATOMS: atom_id res chain seq x y z
N MET A 1 34.05 21.77 -8.15
CA MET A 1 33.51 20.39 -8.10
C MET A 1 32.67 20.29 -6.84
N ILE A 2 31.37 20.12 -6.97
CA ILE A 2 30.46 19.93 -5.83
C ILE A 2 30.75 18.51 -5.28
N SER A 3 31.14 18.40 -4.01
CA SER A 3 31.40 17.09 -3.42
C SER A 3 30.09 16.28 -3.25
N ASP A 4 30.15 14.96 -3.40
CA ASP A 4 29.02 14.06 -3.21
C ASP A 4 28.30 14.28 -1.86
N ASP A 5 29.03 14.68 -0.82
CA ASP A 5 28.50 15.03 0.51
C ASP A 5 27.61 16.29 0.52
N MET A 6 27.83 17.24 -0.38
CA MET A 6 27.00 18.44 -0.47
C MET A 6 25.70 18.15 -1.23
N ILE A 7 25.74 17.28 -2.23
CA ILE A 7 24.55 16.90 -3.01
C ILE A 7 23.57 16.16 -2.11
N THR A 8 24.05 15.26 -1.24
CA THR A 8 23.19 14.47 -0.36
C THR A 8 22.51 15.29 0.73
N LYS A 9 23.09 16.40 1.17
CA LYS A 9 22.50 17.27 2.20
C LYS A 9 21.33 18.15 1.68
N GLU A 10 21.27 18.36 0.38
CA GLU A 10 20.20 19.18 -0.24
C GLU A 10 19.07 18.36 -0.86
N LEU A 11 19.21 17.03 -0.88
CA LEU A 11 18.15 16.16 -1.42
C LEU A 11 16.99 16.02 -0.42
N PRO A 12 15.75 16.06 -0.91
CA PRO A 12 14.60 15.86 -0.05
C PRO A 12 14.53 14.41 0.45
N ALA A 13 14.42 14.22 1.76
CA ALA A 13 14.13 12.93 2.36
C ALA A 13 12.61 12.75 2.43
N ILE A 14 12.07 11.92 1.55
CA ILE A 14 10.63 11.70 1.42
C ILE A 14 10.30 10.27 1.86
N PRO A 15 9.40 10.07 2.84
CA PRO A 15 8.96 8.74 3.22
C PRO A 15 8.30 8.00 2.05
N VAL A 16 8.62 6.72 1.91
CA VAL A 16 8.01 5.83 0.92
C VAL A 16 7.28 4.71 1.66
N SER A 17 6.08 4.38 1.22
CA SER A 17 5.37 3.21 1.70
C SER A 17 4.83 2.39 0.54
N ALA A 18 4.56 1.13 0.80
CA ALA A 18 4.03 0.20 -0.17
C ALA A 18 2.90 -0.62 0.43
N GLY A 19 1.84 -0.81 -0.33
CA GLY A 19 0.70 -1.63 0.06
C GLY A 19 0.35 -2.65 -1.01
N ALA A 20 -0.39 -3.69 -0.60
CA ALA A 20 -0.78 -4.80 -1.46
C ALA A 20 -2.30 -4.91 -1.57
N MET A 21 -2.79 -5.05 -2.79
CA MET A 21 -4.11 -5.60 -3.05
C MET A 21 -3.97 -7.11 -3.23
N ILE A 22 -4.64 -7.86 -2.35
CA ILE A 22 -4.66 -9.32 -2.37
C ILE A 22 -6.11 -9.75 -2.44
N PHE A 23 -6.42 -10.59 -3.41
CA PHE A 23 -7.78 -11.07 -3.66
C PHE A 23 -7.88 -12.57 -3.39
N ASP A 24 -9.07 -13.02 -3.02
CA ASP A 24 -9.40 -14.45 -3.01
C ASP A 24 -9.93 -14.94 -4.37
N GLY A 25 -10.24 -16.22 -4.47
CA GLY A 25 -10.76 -16.83 -5.69
C GLY A 25 -12.14 -16.32 -6.13
N LYS A 26 -12.84 -15.57 -5.28
CA LYS A 26 -14.12 -14.93 -5.58
C LYS A 26 -13.96 -13.43 -5.90
N GLY A 27 -12.73 -12.94 -5.99
CA GLY A 27 -12.46 -11.52 -6.25
C GLY A 27 -12.68 -10.60 -5.05
N ARG A 28 -12.77 -11.13 -3.82
CA ARG A 28 -12.90 -10.33 -2.61
C ARG A 28 -11.52 -9.84 -2.18
N LEU A 29 -11.45 -8.57 -1.79
CA LEU A 29 -10.22 -7.91 -1.35
C LEU A 29 -9.96 -8.18 0.13
N LEU A 30 -8.70 -8.53 0.45
CA LEU A 30 -8.22 -8.60 1.83
C LEU A 30 -8.05 -7.20 2.39
N ILE A 31 -8.80 -6.89 3.45
CA ILE A 31 -8.69 -5.64 4.19
C ILE A 31 -8.37 -5.91 5.65
N LEU A 32 -7.65 -4.99 6.28
CA LEU A 32 -7.17 -5.10 7.65
C LEU A 32 -7.70 -3.95 8.49
N LYS A 33 -7.98 -4.25 9.75
CA LYS A 33 -8.35 -3.23 10.74
C LYS A 33 -7.18 -2.99 11.68
N PRO A 34 -6.51 -1.81 11.59
CA PRO A 34 -5.42 -1.48 12.50
C PRO A 34 -5.90 -1.32 13.94
N THR A 35 -5.03 -1.59 14.90
CA THR A 35 -5.31 -1.38 16.33
C THR A 35 -5.23 0.10 16.73
N TYR A 36 -4.43 0.90 16.03
CA TYR A 36 -4.03 2.26 16.38
C TYR A 36 -4.71 3.37 15.57
N LYS A 37 -5.55 3.00 14.60
CA LYS A 37 -6.29 3.95 13.73
C LYS A 37 -7.71 3.47 13.49
N SER A 38 -8.62 4.41 13.30
CA SER A 38 -9.97 4.10 12.86
C SER A 38 -10.03 3.72 11.38
N GLY A 39 -11.04 2.95 11.01
CA GLY A 39 -11.27 2.51 9.63
C GLY A 39 -10.40 1.34 9.19
N TRP A 40 -10.62 0.90 7.97
CA TRP A 40 -9.93 -0.23 7.38
C TRP A 40 -8.84 0.21 6.41
N THR A 41 -7.87 -0.64 6.22
CA THR A 41 -6.74 -0.47 5.30
C THR A 41 -6.48 -1.76 4.52
N ILE A 42 -5.46 -1.74 3.69
CA ILE A 42 -4.88 -2.92 3.05
C ILE A 42 -3.54 -3.25 3.71
N PRO A 43 -3.00 -4.46 3.57
CA PRO A 43 -1.65 -4.77 4.04
C PRO A 43 -0.60 -3.84 3.44
N GLY A 44 0.36 -3.42 4.25
CA GLY A 44 1.45 -2.56 3.80
C GLY A 44 1.98 -1.65 4.90
N GLY A 45 3.09 -0.99 4.60
CA GLY A 45 3.73 -0.08 5.55
C GLY A 45 4.87 0.72 4.94
N VAL A 46 5.64 1.36 5.80
CA VAL A 46 6.74 2.25 5.42
C VAL A 46 7.98 1.45 5.03
N MET A 47 8.60 1.86 3.94
CA MET A 47 9.88 1.33 3.49
C MET A 47 10.98 1.67 4.51
N GLU A 48 11.82 0.70 4.83
CA GLU A 48 12.97 0.89 5.71
C GLU A 48 14.16 1.50 4.97
N ALA A 49 15.00 2.24 5.71
CA ALA A 49 16.12 2.99 5.15
C ALA A 49 17.42 2.16 4.98
N ASP A 50 17.31 0.85 4.94
CA ASP A 50 18.42 -0.11 4.85
C ASP A 50 18.76 -0.56 3.42
N GLY A 51 18.22 0.14 2.41
CA GLY A 51 18.33 -0.22 1.00
C GLY A 51 17.16 -1.06 0.50
N GLU A 52 16.12 -1.22 1.31
CA GLU A 52 14.91 -1.91 0.93
C GLU A 52 14.20 -1.21 -0.24
N THR A 53 13.76 -1.97 -1.24
CA THR A 53 12.95 -1.43 -2.33
C THR A 53 11.47 -1.34 -1.91
N PRO A 54 10.64 -0.52 -2.60
CA PRO A 54 9.19 -0.50 -2.34
C PRO A 54 8.53 -1.87 -2.47
N TRP A 55 8.97 -2.70 -3.41
CA TRP A 55 8.46 -4.06 -3.56
C TRP A 55 8.87 -4.97 -2.39
N GLN A 56 10.10 -4.88 -1.94
CA GLN A 56 10.57 -5.61 -0.76
C GLN A 56 9.82 -5.19 0.50
N ALA A 57 9.58 -3.87 0.68
CA ALA A 57 8.76 -3.36 1.77
C ALA A 57 7.33 -3.92 1.74
N CYS A 58 6.71 -3.95 0.56
CA CYS A 58 5.39 -4.53 0.37
C CYS A 58 5.36 -5.99 0.83
N ARG A 59 6.30 -6.81 0.37
CA ARG A 59 6.39 -8.23 0.73
C ARG A 59 6.62 -8.44 2.23
N ARG A 60 7.53 -7.69 2.81
CA ARG A 60 7.85 -7.77 4.25
C ARG A 60 6.63 -7.42 5.10
N GLU A 61 5.97 -6.31 4.81
CA GLU A 61 4.80 -5.87 5.57
C GLU A 61 3.63 -6.86 5.46
N VAL A 62 3.38 -7.40 4.27
CA VAL A 62 2.32 -8.43 4.09
C VAL A 62 2.64 -9.69 4.90
N LEU A 63 3.90 -10.11 4.91
CA LEU A 63 4.33 -11.26 5.70
C LEU A 63 4.20 -11.00 7.21
N GLU A 64 4.61 -9.84 7.67
CA GLU A 64 4.53 -9.44 9.09
C GLU A 64 3.08 -9.30 9.56
N GLU A 65 2.25 -8.60 8.79
CA GLU A 65 0.87 -8.30 9.18
C GLU A 65 -0.10 -9.48 9.02
N CYS A 66 0.11 -10.34 8.01
CA CYS A 66 -0.84 -11.39 7.62
C CYS A 66 -0.26 -12.80 7.55
N GLY A 67 1.05 -12.95 7.55
CA GLY A 67 1.70 -14.26 7.36
C GLY A 67 1.63 -14.78 5.92
N ILE A 68 1.35 -13.92 4.93
CA ILE A 68 1.27 -14.31 3.52
C ILE A 68 2.60 -13.99 2.82
N ASP A 69 3.20 -14.99 2.18
CA ASP A 69 4.39 -14.82 1.34
C ASP A 69 3.98 -14.46 -0.09
N VAL A 70 3.97 -13.16 -0.39
CA VAL A 70 3.66 -12.64 -1.73
C VAL A 70 4.90 -12.75 -2.61
N ARG A 71 4.78 -13.37 -3.78
CA ARG A 71 5.92 -13.63 -4.68
C ARG A 71 5.87 -12.87 -5.98
N ALA A 72 4.71 -12.37 -6.38
CA ALA A 72 4.52 -11.63 -7.61
C ALA A 72 3.50 -10.51 -7.42
N GLY A 73 3.64 -9.46 -8.21
CA GLY A 73 2.73 -8.33 -8.19
C GLY A 73 2.96 -7.42 -9.39
N ARG A 74 1.99 -6.59 -9.65
CA ARG A 74 2.01 -5.53 -10.65
C ARG A 74 1.85 -4.20 -9.96
N LEU A 75 2.67 -3.22 -10.32
CA LEU A 75 2.46 -1.85 -9.83
C LEU A 75 1.15 -1.29 -10.39
N ALA A 76 0.21 -1.04 -9.51
CA ALA A 76 -1.12 -0.57 -9.89
C ALA A 76 -1.25 0.96 -9.78
N CYS A 77 -0.61 1.57 -8.78
CA CYS A 77 -0.75 2.99 -8.52
C CYS A 77 0.48 3.52 -7.78
N THR A 78 0.86 4.75 -8.11
CA THR A 78 1.78 5.56 -7.30
C THR A 78 1.07 6.86 -6.95
N ASP A 79 1.03 7.20 -5.66
CA ASP A 79 0.37 8.38 -5.14
C ASP A 79 1.38 9.27 -4.41
N PHE A 80 1.66 10.44 -4.96
CA PHE A 80 2.46 11.45 -4.28
C PHE A 80 1.59 12.22 -3.29
N ARG A 81 1.97 12.20 -2.02
CA ARG A 81 1.27 12.94 -0.97
C ARG A 81 2.11 14.11 -0.49
N PRO A 82 1.64 15.35 -0.67
CA PRO A 82 2.36 16.51 -0.19
C PRO A 82 2.44 16.53 1.35
N ALA A 83 3.53 17.07 1.87
CA ALA A 83 3.66 17.33 3.30
C ALA A 83 2.60 18.35 3.75
N ARG A 84 2.16 18.21 4.99
CA ARG A 84 1.27 19.15 5.69
C ARG A 84 1.84 19.45 7.08
N PRO A 85 1.39 20.50 7.78
CA PRO A 85 1.88 20.83 9.12
C PRO A 85 1.73 19.69 10.14
N ASP A 86 0.69 18.86 9.98
CA ASP A 86 0.35 17.74 10.88
C ASP A 86 0.92 16.39 10.45
N ARG A 87 1.56 16.31 9.25
CA ARG A 87 2.10 15.04 8.73
C ARG A 87 3.18 15.24 7.68
N PRO A 88 4.20 14.36 7.65
CA PRO A 88 5.13 14.32 6.53
C PRO A 88 4.40 13.92 5.25
N GLY A 89 4.90 14.37 4.12
CA GLY A 89 4.49 13.89 2.81
C GLY A 89 4.95 12.45 2.56
N GLY A 90 4.90 12.02 1.33
CA GLY A 90 5.45 10.72 0.97
C GLY A 90 4.98 10.22 -0.38
N ILE A 91 5.62 9.16 -0.82
CA ILE A 91 5.22 8.41 -2.01
C ILE A 91 4.60 7.10 -1.55
N ARG A 92 3.44 6.77 -2.09
CA ARG A 92 2.70 5.54 -1.78
C ARG A 92 2.61 4.67 -3.01
N TYR A 93 3.25 3.50 -2.96
CA TYR A 93 3.16 2.47 -3.97
C TYR A 93 2.01 1.52 -3.64
N LEU A 94 1.20 1.18 -4.63
CA LEU A 94 0.15 0.17 -4.51
C LEU A 94 0.43 -0.93 -5.53
N PHE A 95 0.70 -2.14 -5.02
CA PHE A 95 0.89 -3.33 -5.85
C PHE A 95 -0.39 -4.17 -5.89
N ASP A 96 -0.76 -4.59 -7.08
CA ASP A 96 -1.77 -5.63 -7.29
C ASP A 96 -1.07 -6.99 -7.26
N CYS A 97 -1.24 -7.71 -6.17
CA CYS A 97 -0.63 -9.02 -5.94
C CYS A 97 -1.53 -10.18 -6.41
N GLY A 98 -2.64 -9.84 -7.05
CA GLY A 98 -3.55 -10.83 -7.64
C GLY A 98 -4.25 -11.71 -6.62
N GLN A 99 -4.57 -12.91 -7.05
CA GLN A 99 -5.29 -13.91 -6.25
C GLN A 99 -4.31 -14.71 -5.39
N ALA A 100 -4.55 -14.72 -4.08
CA ALA A 100 -3.89 -15.64 -3.17
C ALA A 100 -4.58 -17.01 -3.18
N GLU A 101 -3.81 -18.06 -2.92
CA GLU A 101 -4.34 -19.41 -2.78
C GLU A 101 -5.20 -19.53 -1.51
N ASP A 102 -6.23 -20.36 -1.56
CA ASP A 102 -7.13 -20.58 -0.43
C ASP A 102 -6.39 -21.06 0.83
N ALA A 103 -5.35 -21.90 0.67
CA ALA A 103 -4.52 -22.35 1.76
C ALA A 103 -3.78 -21.22 2.46
N ALA A 104 -3.25 -20.25 1.69
CA ALA A 104 -2.58 -19.07 2.23
C ALA A 104 -3.55 -18.16 3.00
N LEU A 105 -4.76 -17.97 2.48
CA LEU A 105 -5.80 -17.19 3.14
C LEU A 105 -6.32 -17.86 4.40
N ALA A 106 -6.45 -19.18 4.39
CA ALA A 106 -6.85 -19.98 5.57
C ALA A 106 -5.79 -19.94 6.67
N ALA A 107 -4.52 -19.73 6.32
CA ALA A 107 -3.38 -19.68 7.23
C ALA A 107 -3.02 -18.26 7.69
N ILE A 108 -3.84 -17.24 7.40
CA ILE A 108 -3.60 -15.86 7.85
C ILE A 108 -3.34 -15.83 9.35
N THR A 109 -2.20 -15.30 9.72
CA THR A 109 -1.81 -15.05 11.12
C THR A 109 -1.56 -13.56 11.26
N LEU A 110 -2.40 -12.89 12.04
CA LEU A 110 -2.31 -11.44 12.25
C LEU A 110 -1.21 -11.09 13.25
N GLN A 111 -0.59 -9.94 13.06
CA GLN A 111 0.30 -9.31 14.02
C GLN A 111 -0.56 -8.54 15.04
N PRO A 112 -0.79 -9.09 16.26
CA PRO A 112 -1.85 -8.59 17.13
C PRO A 112 -1.60 -7.18 17.68
N GLU A 113 -0.35 -6.74 17.72
CA GLU A 113 0.01 -5.40 18.17
C GLU A 113 -0.44 -4.32 17.18
N GLU A 114 -0.51 -4.66 15.89
CA GLU A 114 -0.81 -3.71 14.83
C GLU A 114 -2.16 -3.95 14.16
N ILE A 115 -2.59 -5.21 14.05
CA ILE A 115 -3.79 -5.60 13.31
C ILE A 115 -4.78 -6.34 14.22
N ALA A 116 -5.94 -5.75 14.42
CA ALA A 116 -6.98 -6.31 15.27
C ALA A 116 -7.83 -7.38 14.55
N GLU A 117 -8.06 -7.21 13.24
CA GLU A 117 -9.02 -8.01 12.48
C GLU A 117 -8.68 -7.96 10.99
N TYR A 118 -9.03 -9.03 10.26
CA TYR A 118 -9.02 -9.01 8.80
C TYR A 118 -10.38 -9.39 8.24
N ARG A 119 -10.62 -9.01 6.99
CA ARG A 119 -11.85 -9.37 6.27
C ARG A 119 -11.56 -9.55 4.80
N LEU A 120 -12.21 -10.53 4.18
CA LEU A 120 -12.34 -10.64 2.73
C LEU A 120 -13.67 -10.02 2.33
N ALA A 121 -13.64 -8.89 1.66
CA ALA A 121 -14.83 -8.14 1.30
C ALA A 121 -14.93 -7.95 -0.23
N SER A 122 -16.14 -7.94 -0.76
CA SER A 122 -16.33 -7.51 -2.15
C SER A 122 -15.69 -6.14 -2.36
N LEU A 123 -15.24 -5.84 -3.57
CA LEU A 123 -14.58 -4.56 -3.83
C LEU A 123 -15.48 -3.38 -3.45
N ASP A 124 -16.76 -3.44 -3.76
CA ASP A 124 -17.72 -2.39 -3.40
C ASP A 124 -17.81 -2.19 -1.88
N THR A 125 -17.93 -3.27 -1.12
CA THR A 125 -17.95 -3.21 0.35
C THR A 125 -16.61 -2.72 0.89
N ALA A 126 -15.49 -3.22 0.39
CA ALA A 126 -14.16 -2.78 0.81
C ALA A 126 -13.99 -1.27 0.60
N LEU A 127 -14.42 -0.74 -0.53
CA LEU A 127 -14.34 0.70 -0.83
C LEU A 127 -15.17 1.55 0.14
N THR A 128 -16.24 1.03 0.72
CA THR A 128 -17.00 1.76 1.77
C THR A 128 -16.28 1.77 3.12
N LEU A 129 -15.54 0.71 3.43
CA LEU A 129 -14.87 0.52 4.73
C LEU A 129 -13.48 1.16 4.79
N LEU A 130 -12.76 1.18 3.68
CA LEU A 130 -11.39 1.71 3.60
C LEU A 130 -11.33 3.20 3.95
N ARG A 131 -10.28 3.59 4.67
CA ARG A 131 -9.97 5.00 4.93
C ARG A 131 -9.85 5.79 3.62
N PRO A 132 -10.22 7.07 3.60
CA PRO A 132 -10.36 7.84 2.35
C PRO A 132 -9.14 7.81 1.43
N ALA A 133 -7.93 7.94 1.97
CA ALA A 133 -6.71 7.93 1.15
C ALA A 133 -6.44 6.55 0.54
N VAL A 134 -6.62 5.48 1.30
CA VAL A 134 -6.47 4.10 0.83
C VAL A 134 -7.55 3.77 -0.21
N ARG A 135 -8.79 4.15 0.08
CA ARG A 135 -9.92 4.00 -0.85
C ARG A 135 -9.64 4.60 -2.23
N ARG A 136 -9.13 5.84 -2.26
CA ARG A 136 -8.82 6.52 -3.53
C ARG A 136 -7.77 5.76 -4.34
N ARG A 137 -6.71 5.27 -3.70
CA ARG A 137 -5.68 4.47 -4.36
C ARG A 137 -6.19 3.12 -4.86
N VAL A 138 -6.91 2.39 -4.02
CA VAL A 138 -7.50 1.10 -4.39
C VAL A 138 -8.48 1.26 -5.55
N ARG A 139 -9.36 2.25 -5.48
CA ARG A 139 -10.30 2.55 -6.57
C ARG A 139 -9.56 2.87 -7.88
N ALA A 140 -8.53 3.67 -7.83
CA ALA A 140 -7.74 4.01 -9.01
C ALA A 140 -7.00 2.79 -9.58
N GLY A 141 -6.38 1.98 -8.71
CA GLY A 141 -5.61 0.81 -9.09
C GLY A 141 -6.43 -0.35 -9.64
N THR A 142 -7.72 -0.43 -9.27
CA THR A 142 -8.62 -1.49 -9.74
C THR A 142 -9.40 -1.14 -11.01
N ARG A 143 -9.57 0.14 -11.30
CA ARG A 143 -10.52 0.62 -12.31
C ARG A 143 -10.18 0.27 -13.76
N ARG A 144 -8.91 0.05 -14.14
CA ARG A 144 -8.52 -0.14 -15.55
C ARG A 144 -7.37 -1.12 -15.79
N ARG A 145 -6.92 -1.89 -14.84
CA ARG A 145 -5.74 -2.78 -14.97
C ARG A 145 -4.48 -2.10 -15.57
N ARG A 146 -4.40 -0.77 -15.48
CA ARG A 146 -3.26 0.04 -15.93
C ARG A 146 -2.66 0.75 -14.74
N PHE A 147 -1.35 0.99 -14.80
CA PHE A 147 -0.68 1.86 -13.85
C PHE A 147 -1.31 3.26 -13.84
N VAL A 148 -1.55 3.79 -12.65
CA VAL A 148 -2.10 5.13 -12.45
C VAL A 148 -1.17 5.95 -11.56
N TYR A 149 -0.78 7.12 -12.03
CA TYR A 149 -0.11 8.12 -11.22
C TYR A 149 -1.12 9.07 -10.59
N LEU A 150 -0.98 9.29 -9.29
CA LEU A 150 -1.86 10.18 -8.52
C LEU A 150 -1.05 11.23 -7.78
N GLU A 151 -1.65 12.39 -7.57
CA GLU A 151 -1.20 13.41 -6.66
C GLU A 151 -2.31 13.70 -5.64
N ASN A 152 -2.01 13.45 -4.37
CA ASN A 152 -2.97 13.54 -3.26
C ASN A 152 -4.27 12.75 -3.52
N GLY A 153 -4.14 11.56 -4.08
CA GLY A 153 -5.24 10.65 -4.40
C GLY A 153 -6.09 11.03 -5.62
N ARG A 154 -5.63 11.97 -6.43
CA ARG A 154 -6.32 12.43 -7.64
C ARG A 154 -5.43 12.27 -8.86
N ARG A 155 -6.01 12.04 -10.02
CA ARG A 155 -5.27 12.06 -11.28
C ARG A 155 -4.67 13.45 -11.50
N ALA A 156 -3.39 13.48 -11.86
CA ALA A 156 -2.75 14.71 -12.24
C ALA A 156 -3.25 15.15 -13.64
N PRO A 157 -3.61 16.43 -13.83
CA PRO A 157 -3.91 16.95 -15.16
C PRO A 157 -2.73 16.73 -16.11
N ALA A 158 -3.00 16.43 -17.38
CA ALA A 158 -2.01 16.24 -18.45
C ALA A 158 -1.09 15.00 -18.29
N ILE A 159 -1.35 14.11 -17.32
CA ILE A 159 -0.67 12.83 -17.21
C ILE A 159 -1.72 11.72 -17.35
N GLY A 160 -1.63 10.98 -18.44
CA GLY A 160 -2.58 9.92 -18.79
C GLY A 160 -2.12 8.52 -18.41
#